data_13c6ae57333969607b19ffbd3696ca46
#
_entry.id   13c6ae57333969607b19ffbd3696ca46
#
_cell.length_a   1.000
_cell.length_b   1.000
_cell.length_c   1.000
_cell.angle_alpha   90.00
_cell.angle_beta   90.00
_cell.angle_gamma   90.00
#
_symmetry.space_group_name_H-M   'P 1'
#
loop_
_entity.id
_entity.type
_entity.pdbx_description
1 polymer ?
#
loop_
_entity_poly.entity_id
_entity_poly.type
_entity_poly.pdbx_seq_one_letter_code
_entity_poly.pdbx_strand_id
1 'polypeptide(L)'
;MSGHPPRETALETPEVAGGAPRPHVPDGTTELGIDIIKVDRIRAAISKFGARFSNRVLTPGERRYVRDRPETFAGRWAAKESVSKVLGLGVRGIGWRDIEIERLPTGQPAVRLHGRAAARAEQLGMARIAVSITHERDYAVAIAFGVRSAGGRYLFPPDIEDRLDDRERRLLARMDRLRALHAESARLAEDGSGDG
;
A
#
# COMPACT_ATOMS: atom_id res chain seq x y z
N MET A 1 -17.73 50.88 13.00
CA MET A 1 -16.37 50.35 13.16
C MET A 1 -16.34 49.00 12.47
N SER A 2 -15.93 49.00 11.20
CA SER A 2 -15.95 47.79 10.34
C SER A 2 -14.56 47.19 10.37
N GLY A 3 -14.41 46.06 11.02
CA GLY A 3 -13.17 45.27 11.01
C GLY A 3 -13.16 44.31 9.82
N HIS A 4 -12.29 44.55 8.88
CA HIS A 4 -11.96 43.63 7.79
C HIS A 4 -11.08 42.50 8.35
N PRO A 5 -11.32 41.20 8.02
CA PRO A 5 -10.40 40.14 8.36
C PRO A 5 -9.11 40.26 7.52
N PRO A 6 -7.96 39.79 8.04
CA PRO A 6 -6.71 39.87 7.33
C PRO A 6 -6.70 38.99 6.07
N ARG A 7 -6.18 39.53 4.98
CA ARG A 7 -5.95 38.82 3.72
C ARG A 7 -4.91 37.72 3.95
N GLU A 8 -5.29 36.51 3.65
CA GLU A 8 -4.41 35.36 3.56
C GLU A 8 -3.34 35.61 2.48
N THR A 9 -2.10 35.69 2.89
CA THR A 9 -0.96 35.88 1.98
C THR A 9 -0.79 34.59 1.17
N ALA A 10 -1.05 34.70 -0.13
CA ALA A 10 -0.75 33.62 -1.08
C ALA A 10 0.76 33.32 -1.06
N LEU A 11 1.13 32.12 -0.72
CA LEU A 11 2.50 31.62 -0.82
C LEU A 11 2.89 31.52 -2.29
N GLU A 12 3.84 32.33 -2.71
CA GLU A 12 4.45 32.26 -4.03
C GLU A 12 5.20 30.94 -4.18
N THR A 13 4.83 30.16 -5.20
CA THR A 13 5.52 28.91 -5.57
C THR A 13 6.74 29.23 -6.42
N PRO A 14 7.93 28.68 -6.13
CA PRO A 14 9.10 28.88 -6.98
C PRO A 14 8.93 28.14 -8.32
N GLU A 15 9.14 28.87 -9.38
CA GLU A 15 9.14 28.39 -10.78
C GLU A 15 10.33 27.45 -11.01
N VAL A 16 10.08 26.19 -11.27
CA VAL A 16 11.10 25.21 -11.69
C VAL A 16 10.96 24.97 -13.18
N ALA A 17 12.06 25.21 -13.89
CA ALA A 17 12.15 25.15 -15.34
C ALA A 17 11.67 23.81 -15.94
N GLY A 18 10.73 23.88 -16.88
CA GLY A 18 10.51 22.87 -17.94
C GLY A 18 9.57 21.71 -17.66
N GLY A 19 8.86 21.64 -16.53
CA GLY A 19 7.82 20.63 -16.29
C GLY A 19 6.56 21.27 -15.73
N ALA A 20 5.38 20.74 -16.09
CA ALA A 20 4.14 21.16 -15.46
C ALA A 20 4.27 21.07 -13.94
N PRO A 21 3.85 22.13 -13.18
CA PRO A 21 4.00 22.12 -11.73
C PRO A 21 3.28 20.90 -11.15
N ARG A 22 4.02 20.08 -10.41
CA ARG A 22 3.41 18.96 -9.67
C ARG A 22 2.53 19.59 -8.59
N PRO A 23 1.25 19.21 -8.50
CA PRO A 23 0.42 19.71 -7.42
C PRO A 23 1.09 19.40 -6.08
N HIS A 24 1.29 20.43 -5.26
CA HIS A 24 1.80 20.24 -3.90
C HIS A 24 0.76 19.45 -3.12
N VAL A 25 1.09 18.21 -2.82
CA VAL A 25 0.28 17.35 -1.96
C VAL A 25 0.91 17.39 -0.58
N PRO A 26 0.22 17.93 0.44
CA PRO A 26 0.72 17.91 1.81
C PRO A 26 1.03 16.48 2.27
N ASP A 27 2.09 16.32 3.05
CA ASP A 27 2.40 15.04 3.67
C ASP A 27 1.22 14.54 4.51
N GLY A 28 0.94 13.23 4.40
CA GLY A 28 -0.17 12.63 5.12
C GLY A 28 -1.55 12.79 4.45
N THR A 29 -1.62 13.40 3.24
CA THR A 29 -2.89 13.40 2.49
C THR A 29 -3.37 11.98 2.26
N THR A 30 -4.63 11.74 2.59
CA THR A 30 -5.25 10.43 2.51
C THR A 30 -6.29 10.37 1.40
N GLU A 31 -6.36 9.22 0.75
CA GLU A 31 -7.34 8.93 -0.30
C GLU A 31 -8.17 7.71 0.11
N LEU A 32 -9.46 7.78 -0.11
CA LEU A 32 -10.39 6.70 0.20
C LEU A 32 -11.08 6.21 -1.07
N GLY A 33 -11.11 4.90 -1.24
CA GLY A 33 -11.87 4.23 -2.28
C GLY A 33 -12.76 3.16 -1.69
N ILE A 34 -14.01 3.13 -2.10
CA ILE A 34 -14.97 2.08 -1.71
C ILE A 34 -15.63 1.51 -2.95
N ASP A 35 -15.84 0.21 -2.93
CA ASP A 35 -16.59 -0.50 -3.97
C ASP A 35 -17.45 -1.62 -3.38
N ILE A 36 -18.61 -1.82 -3.99
CA ILE A 36 -19.56 -2.90 -3.68
C ILE A 36 -20.03 -3.56 -4.98
N ILE A 37 -20.05 -4.89 -4.99
CA ILE A 37 -20.50 -5.66 -6.14
C ILE A 37 -21.42 -6.81 -5.72
N LYS A 38 -22.46 -7.05 -6.52
CA LYS A 38 -23.25 -8.28 -6.40
C LYS A 38 -22.46 -9.48 -6.91
N VAL A 39 -22.41 -10.53 -6.10
CA VAL A 39 -21.72 -11.79 -6.48
C VAL A 39 -22.29 -12.40 -7.75
N ASP A 40 -23.60 -12.28 -7.97
CA ASP A 40 -24.25 -12.79 -9.18
C ASP A 40 -23.75 -12.14 -10.47
N ARG A 41 -23.30 -10.88 -10.43
CA ARG A 41 -22.65 -10.26 -11.60
C ARG A 41 -21.36 -10.99 -11.98
N ILE A 42 -20.60 -11.42 -10.99
CA ILE A 42 -19.36 -12.19 -11.21
C ILE A 42 -19.70 -13.59 -11.71
N ARG A 43 -20.71 -14.26 -11.11
CA ARG A 43 -21.18 -15.56 -11.58
C ARG A 43 -21.62 -15.53 -13.05
N ALA A 44 -22.43 -14.53 -13.42
CA ALA A 44 -22.87 -14.32 -14.79
C ALA A 44 -21.69 -14.06 -15.75
N ALA A 45 -20.71 -13.25 -15.34
CA ALA A 45 -19.52 -12.97 -16.14
C ALA A 45 -18.65 -14.22 -16.33
N ILE A 46 -18.46 -15.03 -15.28
CA ILE A 46 -17.73 -16.31 -15.34
C ILE A 46 -18.47 -17.27 -16.27
N SER A 47 -19.79 -17.42 -16.12
CA SER A 47 -20.60 -18.29 -16.98
C SER A 47 -20.54 -17.88 -18.46
N LYS A 48 -20.58 -16.57 -18.74
CA LYS A 48 -20.59 -16.05 -20.12
C LYS A 48 -19.23 -16.09 -20.80
N PHE A 49 -18.15 -15.78 -20.07
CA PHE A 49 -16.83 -15.54 -20.67
C PHE A 49 -15.76 -16.55 -20.22
N GLY A 50 -16.06 -17.38 -19.23
CA GLY A 50 -15.19 -18.44 -18.74
C GLY A 50 -13.79 -17.96 -18.31
N ALA A 51 -12.79 -18.73 -18.68
CA ALA A 51 -11.39 -18.44 -18.36
C ALA A 51 -10.88 -17.11 -18.93
N ARG A 52 -11.46 -16.61 -20.02
CA ARG A 52 -11.07 -15.31 -20.60
C ARG A 52 -11.32 -14.17 -19.61
N PHE A 53 -12.44 -14.21 -18.89
CA PHE A 53 -12.76 -13.21 -17.86
C PHE A 53 -11.79 -13.29 -16.70
N SER A 54 -11.61 -14.48 -16.13
CA SER A 54 -10.69 -14.71 -15.01
C SER A 54 -9.24 -14.31 -15.38
N ASN A 55 -8.78 -14.68 -16.57
CA ASN A 55 -7.42 -14.34 -17.04
C ASN A 55 -7.23 -12.83 -17.28
N ARG A 56 -8.29 -12.10 -17.64
CA ARG A 56 -8.23 -10.65 -17.83
C ARG A 56 -8.16 -9.89 -16.51
N VAL A 57 -8.86 -10.38 -15.49
CA VAL A 57 -9.05 -9.66 -14.21
C VAL A 57 -8.01 -10.06 -13.17
N LEU A 58 -7.71 -11.35 -13.06
CA LEU A 58 -6.89 -11.91 -12.00
C LEU A 58 -5.47 -12.23 -12.48
N THR A 59 -4.49 -11.96 -11.63
CA THR A 59 -3.12 -12.47 -11.82
C THR A 59 -3.10 -13.99 -11.66
N PRO A 60 -2.02 -14.68 -12.08
CA PRO A 60 -1.89 -16.12 -11.83
C PRO A 60 -1.96 -16.48 -10.35
N GLY A 61 -1.39 -15.64 -9.47
CA GLY A 61 -1.43 -15.81 -8.01
C GLY A 61 -2.86 -15.73 -7.47
N GLU A 62 -3.58 -14.68 -7.87
CA GLU A 62 -4.98 -14.49 -7.46
C GLU A 62 -5.88 -15.63 -7.95
N ARG A 63 -5.69 -16.14 -9.19
CA ARG A 63 -6.48 -17.28 -9.70
C ARG A 63 -6.29 -18.54 -8.86
N ARG A 64 -5.05 -18.85 -8.47
CA ARG A 64 -4.78 -19.99 -7.58
C ARG A 64 -5.49 -19.86 -6.24
N TYR A 65 -5.59 -18.64 -5.73
CA TYR A 65 -6.27 -18.38 -4.47
C TYR A 65 -7.81 -18.40 -4.63
N VAL A 66 -8.35 -17.75 -5.67
CA VAL A 66 -9.79 -17.60 -5.90
C VAL A 66 -10.42 -18.96 -6.25
N ARG A 67 -9.78 -19.76 -7.12
CA ARG A 67 -10.32 -21.02 -7.65
C ARG A 67 -11.73 -20.81 -8.21
N ASP A 68 -12.68 -21.64 -7.79
CA ASP A 68 -14.08 -21.65 -8.24
C ASP A 68 -15.02 -20.93 -7.27
N ARG A 69 -14.51 -19.95 -6.50
CA ARG A 69 -15.30 -19.23 -5.50
C ARG A 69 -15.69 -17.84 -6.01
N PRO A 70 -16.92 -17.66 -6.51
CA PRO A 70 -17.36 -16.39 -7.07
C PRO A 70 -17.41 -15.26 -6.02
N GLU A 71 -17.67 -15.56 -4.75
CA GLU A 71 -17.66 -14.62 -3.64
C GLU A 71 -16.25 -14.06 -3.42
N THR A 72 -15.25 -14.95 -3.42
CA THR A 72 -13.83 -14.58 -3.31
C THR A 72 -13.38 -13.77 -4.52
N PHE A 73 -13.85 -14.12 -5.73
CA PHE A 73 -13.59 -13.33 -6.94
C PHE A 73 -14.21 -11.94 -6.86
N ALA A 74 -15.47 -11.86 -6.41
CA ALA A 74 -16.16 -10.59 -6.21
C ALA A 74 -15.39 -9.69 -5.21
N GLY A 75 -14.87 -10.26 -4.13
CA GLY A 75 -14.01 -9.53 -3.18
C GLY A 75 -12.74 -8.99 -3.84
N ARG A 76 -12.09 -9.77 -4.72
CA ARG A 76 -10.90 -9.30 -5.47
C ARG A 76 -11.26 -8.20 -6.46
N TRP A 77 -12.41 -8.34 -7.14
CA TRP A 77 -12.93 -7.31 -8.03
C TRP A 77 -13.16 -6.01 -7.28
N ALA A 78 -13.96 -6.03 -6.22
CA ALA A 78 -14.25 -4.83 -5.42
C ALA A 78 -12.96 -4.18 -4.86
N ALA A 79 -11.99 -4.98 -4.44
CA ALA A 79 -10.71 -4.46 -3.96
C ALA A 79 -9.93 -3.72 -5.07
N LYS A 80 -9.87 -4.28 -6.28
CA LYS A 80 -9.21 -3.62 -7.41
C LYS A 80 -9.91 -2.32 -7.81
N GLU A 81 -11.24 -2.30 -7.80
CA GLU A 81 -12.03 -1.08 -8.06
C GLU A 81 -11.79 -0.02 -6.97
N SER A 82 -11.79 -0.41 -5.69
CA SER A 82 -11.54 0.53 -4.59
C SER A 82 -10.13 1.12 -4.65
N VAL A 83 -9.11 0.31 -4.95
CA VAL A 83 -7.72 0.79 -5.16
C VAL A 83 -7.62 1.70 -6.38
N SER A 84 -8.31 1.37 -7.47
CA SER A 84 -8.37 2.21 -8.67
C SER A 84 -8.96 3.61 -8.38
N LYS A 85 -9.95 3.70 -7.50
CA LYS A 85 -10.52 4.97 -7.02
C LYS A 85 -9.49 5.78 -6.22
N VAL A 86 -8.73 5.13 -5.34
CA VAL A 86 -7.61 5.76 -4.61
C VAL A 86 -6.56 6.34 -5.56
N LEU A 87 -6.28 5.65 -6.68
CA LEU A 87 -5.35 6.11 -7.70
C LEU A 87 -5.94 7.20 -8.63
N GLY A 88 -7.23 7.52 -8.49
CA GLY A 88 -7.89 8.59 -9.23
C GLY A 88 -8.12 8.30 -10.72
N LEU A 89 -8.02 7.05 -11.17
CA LEU A 89 -8.10 6.71 -12.60
C LEU A 89 -9.34 5.89 -12.98
N GLY A 90 -10.02 5.29 -12.03
CA GLY A 90 -10.99 4.26 -12.34
C GLY A 90 -10.34 3.14 -13.18
N VAL A 91 -11.07 2.08 -13.48
CA VAL A 91 -10.54 0.92 -14.23
C VAL A 91 -10.24 1.18 -15.70
N ARG A 92 -10.59 2.34 -16.24
CA ARG A 92 -10.35 2.67 -17.66
C ARG A 92 -8.89 3.00 -17.96
N GLY A 93 -8.15 3.48 -16.99
CA GLY A 93 -6.73 3.90 -17.13
C GLY A 93 -5.71 2.85 -16.71
N ILE A 94 -6.12 1.83 -15.95
CA ILE A 94 -5.27 0.82 -15.34
C ILE A 94 -5.73 -0.57 -15.79
N GLY A 95 -4.79 -1.46 -16.10
CA GLY A 95 -5.11 -2.87 -16.35
C GLY A 95 -5.58 -3.55 -15.06
N TRP A 96 -6.58 -4.41 -15.14
CA TRP A 96 -7.07 -5.17 -13.98
C TRP A 96 -5.97 -5.92 -13.22
N ARG A 97 -4.95 -6.38 -13.94
CA ARG A 97 -3.83 -7.14 -13.40
C ARG A 97 -2.70 -6.24 -12.91
N ASP A 98 -2.78 -4.92 -13.18
CA ASP A 98 -1.83 -3.95 -12.66
C ASP A 98 -2.06 -3.68 -11.16
N ILE A 99 -3.23 -4.06 -10.63
CA ILE A 99 -3.53 -4.08 -9.20
C ILE A 99 -3.68 -5.54 -8.79
N GLU A 100 -2.75 -6.06 -8.04
CA GLU A 100 -2.80 -7.42 -7.50
C GLU A 100 -3.12 -7.39 -6.00
N ILE A 101 -4.06 -8.22 -5.58
CA ILE A 101 -4.43 -8.36 -4.18
C ILE A 101 -3.89 -9.68 -3.67
N GLU A 102 -2.78 -9.63 -2.99
CA GLU A 102 -2.16 -10.78 -2.36
C GLU A 102 -2.80 -11.07 -0.99
N ARG A 103 -2.62 -12.29 -0.52
CA ARG A 103 -2.96 -12.67 0.85
C ARG A 103 -1.65 -12.94 1.58
N LEU A 104 -1.35 -12.13 2.59
CA LEU A 104 -0.19 -12.34 3.44
C LEU A 104 -0.37 -13.62 4.30
N PRO A 105 0.70 -14.20 4.83
CA PRO A 105 0.62 -15.36 5.76
C PRO A 105 -0.27 -15.11 6.96
N THR A 106 -0.38 -13.85 7.42
CA THR A 106 -1.33 -13.41 8.47
C THR A 106 -2.79 -13.51 8.06
N GLY A 107 -3.08 -13.77 6.77
CA GLY A 107 -4.43 -13.74 6.22
C GLY A 107 -4.88 -12.37 5.72
N GLN A 108 -4.14 -11.29 6.01
CA GLN A 108 -4.47 -9.93 5.59
C GLN A 108 -4.32 -9.77 4.07
N PRO A 109 -5.23 -9.03 3.41
CA PRO A 109 -5.03 -8.63 2.02
C PRO A 109 -3.96 -7.52 1.94
N ALA A 110 -3.10 -7.60 0.92
CA ALA A 110 -2.10 -6.60 0.61
C ALA A 110 -2.20 -6.20 -0.85
N VAL A 111 -1.93 -4.94 -1.15
CA VAL A 111 -1.99 -4.38 -2.51
C VAL A 111 -0.60 -4.36 -3.10
N ARG A 112 -0.39 -5.09 -4.19
CA ARG A 112 0.81 -4.99 -5.03
C ARG A 112 0.44 -4.30 -6.33
N LEU A 113 1.22 -3.28 -6.70
CA LEU A 113 1.00 -2.51 -7.91
C LEU A 113 2.03 -2.86 -8.98
N HIS A 114 1.56 -2.95 -10.22
CA HIS A 114 2.37 -3.25 -11.39
C HIS A 114 2.10 -2.22 -12.49
N GLY A 115 2.98 -2.14 -13.47
CA GLY A 115 2.77 -1.40 -14.71
C GLY A 115 2.23 0.02 -14.50
N ARG A 116 1.10 0.32 -15.13
CA ARG A 116 0.49 1.67 -15.06
C ARG A 116 -0.04 2.05 -13.68
N ALA A 117 -0.47 1.08 -12.89
CA ALA A 117 -0.91 1.36 -11.52
C ALA A 117 0.27 1.78 -10.63
N ALA A 118 1.41 1.12 -10.75
CA ALA A 118 2.64 1.50 -10.04
C ALA A 118 3.12 2.90 -10.46
N ALA A 119 3.21 3.16 -11.77
CA ALA A 119 3.60 4.47 -12.28
C ALA A 119 2.66 5.59 -11.81
N ARG A 120 1.35 5.31 -11.74
CA ARG A 120 0.38 6.28 -11.22
C ARG A 120 0.54 6.52 -9.72
N ALA A 121 0.80 5.49 -8.94
CA ALA A 121 1.07 5.62 -7.51
C ALA A 121 2.30 6.52 -7.27
N GLU A 122 3.37 6.35 -8.05
CA GLU A 122 4.55 7.20 -7.99
C GLU A 122 4.24 8.66 -8.35
N GLN A 123 3.47 8.90 -9.44
CA GLN A 123 3.03 10.26 -9.82
C GLN A 123 2.25 10.97 -8.71
N LEU A 124 1.47 10.21 -7.94
CA LEU A 124 0.67 10.74 -6.85
C LEU A 124 1.45 10.88 -5.53
N GLY A 125 2.71 10.44 -5.47
CA GLY A 125 3.47 10.34 -4.22
C GLY A 125 2.83 9.35 -3.23
N MET A 126 2.19 8.30 -3.75
CA MET A 126 1.52 7.30 -2.93
C MET A 126 2.55 6.46 -2.18
N ALA A 127 2.57 6.55 -0.86
CA ALA A 127 3.51 5.78 -0.04
C ALA A 127 2.94 4.41 0.34
N ARG A 128 1.65 4.31 0.59
CA ARG A 128 1.00 3.07 1.03
C ARG A 128 -0.47 3.04 0.60
N ILE A 129 -0.95 1.83 0.26
CA ILE A 129 -2.38 1.56 0.11
C ILE A 129 -2.71 0.32 0.95
N ALA A 130 -3.62 0.49 1.89
CA ALA A 130 -4.21 -0.60 2.65
C ALA A 130 -5.58 -0.94 2.06
N VAL A 131 -5.99 -2.19 2.17
CA VAL A 131 -7.30 -2.65 1.70
C VAL A 131 -7.94 -3.57 2.73
N SER A 132 -9.24 -3.42 2.91
CA SER A 132 -10.07 -4.34 3.68
C SER A 132 -11.16 -4.90 2.77
N ILE A 133 -11.45 -6.19 2.88
CA ILE A 133 -12.40 -6.90 2.02
C ILE A 133 -13.31 -7.73 2.91
N THR A 134 -14.60 -7.60 2.65
CA THR A 134 -15.61 -8.50 3.20
C THR A 134 -16.53 -8.99 2.11
N HIS A 135 -17.07 -10.17 2.25
CA HIS A 135 -18.07 -10.71 1.34
C HIS A 135 -19.03 -11.63 2.07
N GLU A 136 -20.25 -11.57 1.63
CA GLU A 136 -21.32 -12.46 1.99
C GLU A 136 -21.79 -13.23 0.76
N ARG A 137 -22.90 -13.96 0.88
CA ARG A 137 -23.46 -14.74 -0.22
C ARG A 137 -23.77 -13.91 -1.46
N ASP A 138 -24.32 -12.70 -1.26
CA ASP A 138 -24.90 -11.89 -2.32
C ASP A 138 -24.03 -10.70 -2.73
N TYR A 139 -23.17 -10.22 -1.84
CA TYR A 139 -22.37 -9.03 -2.04
C TYR A 139 -20.93 -9.21 -1.59
N ALA A 140 -20.04 -8.50 -2.24
CA ALA A 140 -18.69 -8.24 -1.75
C ALA A 140 -18.46 -6.73 -1.69
N VAL A 141 -17.78 -6.30 -0.63
CA VAL A 141 -17.41 -4.90 -0.38
C VAL A 141 -15.91 -4.82 -0.16
N ALA A 142 -15.29 -3.78 -0.66
CA ALA A 142 -13.91 -3.45 -0.33
C ALA A 142 -13.75 -1.96 -0.09
N ILE A 143 -12.88 -1.64 0.85
CA ILE A 143 -12.44 -0.29 1.16
C ILE A 143 -10.92 -0.25 0.98
N ALA A 144 -10.44 0.72 0.22
CA ALA A 144 -9.02 1.01 0.08
C ALA A 144 -8.71 2.38 0.71
N PHE A 145 -7.61 2.44 1.42
CA PHE A 145 -7.11 3.64 2.06
C PHE A 145 -5.68 3.90 1.63
N GLY A 146 -5.46 5.01 0.94
CA GLY A 146 -4.17 5.44 0.44
C GLY A 146 -3.59 6.58 1.26
N VAL A 147 -2.28 6.56 1.47
CA VAL A 147 -1.52 7.63 2.13
C VAL A 147 -0.49 8.16 1.15
N ARG A 148 -0.46 9.47 0.94
CA ARG A 148 0.57 10.18 0.17
C ARG A 148 1.63 10.74 1.10
N SER A 149 2.86 10.83 0.61
CA SER A 149 3.92 11.57 1.28
C SER A 149 4.77 12.31 0.27
N ALA A 150 5.32 13.45 0.65
CA ALA A 150 6.23 14.22 -0.20
C ALA A 150 7.46 13.36 -0.52
N GLY A 151 7.71 13.12 -1.83
CA GLY A 151 8.75 12.19 -2.27
C GLY A 151 8.43 10.72 -1.96
N GLY A 152 7.18 10.40 -1.61
CA GLY A 152 6.75 9.04 -1.28
C GLY A 152 6.93 8.08 -2.45
N ARG A 153 7.52 6.94 -2.15
CA ARG A 153 7.61 5.79 -3.04
C ARG A 153 6.66 4.72 -2.54
N TYR A 154 5.86 4.15 -3.42
CA TYR A 154 4.98 3.07 -3.04
C TYR A 154 5.79 1.85 -2.58
N LEU A 155 5.53 1.43 -1.35
CA LEU A 155 6.15 0.25 -0.76
C LEU A 155 5.08 -0.83 -0.59
N PHE A 156 5.31 -1.96 -1.21
CA PHE A 156 4.53 -3.16 -0.94
C PHE A 156 4.85 -3.62 0.51
N PRO A 157 3.83 -3.95 1.32
CA PRO A 157 4.10 -4.45 2.66
C PRO A 157 4.95 -5.73 2.57
N PRO A 158 6.11 -5.79 3.24
CA PRO A 158 6.91 -7.01 3.26
C PRO A 158 6.11 -8.15 3.92
N ASP A 159 6.42 -9.37 3.54
CA ASP A 159 5.89 -10.56 4.19
C ASP A 159 6.16 -10.50 5.71
N ILE A 160 5.32 -11.17 6.49
CA ILE A 160 5.50 -11.21 7.94
C ILE A 160 6.80 -11.92 8.31
N GLU A 161 7.21 -12.93 7.54
CA GLU A 161 8.48 -13.63 7.72
C GLU A 161 9.64 -12.67 7.49
N ASP A 162 9.67 -11.92 6.38
CA ASP A 162 10.69 -10.88 6.11
C ASP A 162 10.74 -9.83 7.21
N ARG A 163 9.59 -9.46 7.78
CA ARG A 163 9.51 -8.49 8.89
C ARG A 163 10.04 -9.06 10.20
N LEU A 164 9.81 -10.34 10.45
CA LEU A 164 10.32 -11.04 11.63
C LEU A 164 11.84 -11.21 11.51
N ASP A 165 12.34 -11.63 10.36
CA ASP A 165 13.77 -11.75 10.07
C ASP A 165 14.50 -10.42 10.21
N ASP A 166 13.92 -9.33 9.70
CA ASP A 166 14.47 -7.98 9.88
C ASP A 166 14.50 -7.55 11.35
N ARG A 167 13.45 -7.88 12.10
CA ARG A 167 13.39 -7.59 13.53
C ARG A 167 14.42 -8.39 14.30
N GLU A 168 14.55 -9.66 13.99
CA GLU A 168 15.55 -10.55 14.60
C GLU A 168 16.97 -10.06 14.32
N ARG A 169 17.31 -9.76 13.07
CA ARG A 169 18.61 -9.18 12.69
C ARG A 169 18.92 -7.90 13.45
N ARG A 170 17.96 -6.99 13.61
CA ARG A 170 18.14 -5.74 14.38
C ARG A 170 18.35 -6.01 15.86
N LEU A 171 17.64 -7.00 16.43
CA LEU A 171 17.82 -7.38 17.84
C LEU A 171 19.19 -8.00 18.07
N LEU A 172 19.63 -8.91 17.20
CA LEU A 172 20.97 -9.51 17.28
C LEU A 172 22.07 -8.45 17.17
N ALA A 173 21.99 -7.56 16.19
CA ALA A 173 22.94 -6.46 16.04
C ALA A 173 22.99 -5.53 17.28
N ARG A 174 21.85 -5.28 17.90
CA ARG A 174 21.79 -4.51 19.15
C ARG A 174 22.42 -5.24 20.32
N MET A 175 22.19 -6.54 20.45
CA MET A 175 22.79 -7.38 21.47
C MET A 175 24.32 -7.41 21.32
N ASP A 176 24.84 -7.58 20.10
CA ASP A 176 26.27 -7.58 19.86
C ASP A 176 26.94 -6.24 20.22
N ARG A 177 26.25 -5.13 19.87
CA ARG A 177 26.71 -3.80 20.27
C ARG A 177 26.75 -3.61 21.80
N LEU A 178 25.73 -4.10 22.49
CA LEU A 178 25.70 -4.06 23.97
C LEU A 178 26.80 -4.92 24.59
N ARG A 179 27.10 -6.11 24.05
CA ARG A 179 28.19 -6.96 24.47
C ARG A 179 29.56 -6.27 24.28
N ALA A 180 29.75 -5.63 23.12
CA ALA A 180 30.97 -4.89 22.83
C ALA A 180 31.18 -3.73 23.82
N LEU A 181 30.14 -2.95 24.10
CA LEU A 181 30.20 -1.86 25.09
C LEU A 181 30.47 -2.37 26.50
N HIS A 182 29.89 -3.50 26.87
CA HIS A 182 30.12 -4.11 28.18
C HIS A 182 31.57 -4.60 28.32
N ALA A 183 32.12 -5.22 27.29
CA ALA A 183 33.51 -5.66 27.26
C ALA A 183 34.51 -4.47 27.35
N GLU A 184 34.18 -3.36 26.64
CA GLU A 184 34.98 -2.14 26.69
C GLU A 184 34.95 -1.49 28.09
N SER A 185 33.76 -1.42 28.69
CA SER A 185 33.59 -0.92 30.07
C SER A 185 34.34 -1.75 31.09
N ALA A 186 34.34 -3.08 30.93
CA ALA A 186 35.11 -3.98 31.83
C ALA A 186 36.62 -3.75 31.74
N ARG A 187 37.15 -3.59 30.52
CA ARG A 187 38.57 -3.26 30.29
C ARG A 187 38.97 -1.94 30.94
N LEU A 188 38.15 -0.91 30.75
CA LEU A 188 38.42 0.41 31.35
C LEU A 188 38.38 0.38 32.89
N ALA A 189 37.55 -0.49 33.47
CA ALA A 189 37.50 -0.69 34.92
C ALA A 189 38.75 -1.41 35.48
N GLU A 190 39.30 -2.37 34.70
CA GLU A 190 40.54 -3.08 35.07
C GLU A 190 41.77 -2.16 34.96
N ASP A 191 41.86 -1.33 33.89
CA ASP A 191 42.95 -0.39 33.67
C ASP A 191 42.95 0.75 34.70
N GLY A 192 41.78 1.16 35.21
CA GLY A 192 41.66 2.21 36.23
C GLY A 192 41.95 1.75 37.67
N SER A 193 42.08 0.44 37.93
CA SER A 193 42.37 -0.09 39.25
C SER A 193 43.88 -0.40 39.52
N GLY A 194 44.73 -0.15 38.50
CA GLY A 194 46.17 -0.45 38.54
C GLY A 194 47.09 0.69 38.99
N ASP A 195 46.57 1.89 39.27
CA ASP A 195 47.35 3.08 39.62
C ASP A 195 46.97 3.60 41.01
N GLY A 196 47.24 2.76 42.02
CA GLY A 196 47.05 3.11 43.43
C GLY A 196 48.20 2.60 44.34
#